data_9546a0adff94f3b8e2fc80c3ee584e27
#
_entry.id   9546a0adff94f3b8e2fc80c3ee584e27
#
_cell.length_a   1.000
_cell.length_b   1.000
_cell.length_c   1.000
_cell.angle_alpha   90.00
_cell.angle_beta   90.00
_cell.angle_gamma   90.00
#
_symmetry.space_group_name_H-M   'P 1'
#
loop_
_entity.id
_entity.type
_entity.pdbx_description
1 polymer ?
#
loop_
_entity_poly.entity_id
_entity_poly.type
_entity_poly.pdbx_seq_one_letter_code
_entity_poly.pdbx_strand_id
1 'polypeptide(L)'
;MSEAVNQHDLASPVPVGRRNFDIVEWLDHLEKAPPALFKGLSRRQMAQLMSETTIQHLRRPTEILRQGEPARWGYLILRGRIEVSFIDVNGNRILAHLARVGEVLGEVEQFSGLTCAATCTTLPDTTVMLFDAALVLKHMPADLILSNFAGIFHDRLTRDNRQQSVAMFYAAEDRIRIHLLGMTSDQNPSVQISQTELAGFAGCSRQTVNRTLAQLRAEGIVAIQRGTVSVLDRDRLSLSRPGGDQVILDGAPIAPHKDIA
;
A
#
# COMPACT_ATOMS: atom_id res chain seq x y z
N MET A 1 24.88 -39.12 17.15
CA MET A 1 23.41 -39.26 16.97
C MET A 1 22.94 -37.86 16.58
N SER A 2 22.71 -37.69 15.30
CA SER A 2 22.34 -36.42 14.68
C SER A 2 20.82 -36.42 14.51
N GLU A 3 20.12 -35.58 15.26
CA GLU A 3 18.70 -35.37 15.05
C GLU A 3 18.50 -34.37 13.90
N ALA A 4 17.87 -34.86 12.86
CA ALA A 4 17.44 -34.09 11.71
C ALA A 4 16.35 -33.12 12.13
N VAL A 5 16.62 -31.82 12.02
CA VAL A 5 15.61 -30.76 12.12
C VAL A 5 14.68 -30.89 10.92
N ASN A 6 13.45 -31.16 11.24
CA ASN A 6 12.30 -31.32 10.35
C ASN A 6 12.11 -30.05 9.52
N GLN A 7 12.27 -30.15 8.21
CA GLN A 7 11.88 -29.13 7.25
C GLN A 7 10.36 -29.01 7.30
N HIS A 8 9.87 -28.00 8.03
CA HIS A 8 8.45 -27.66 7.97
C HIS A 8 8.12 -27.23 6.54
N ASP A 9 7.21 -27.98 5.94
CA ASP A 9 6.47 -27.72 4.72
C ASP A 9 6.05 -26.24 4.66
N LEU A 10 6.85 -25.45 3.95
CA LEU A 10 6.40 -24.16 3.45
C LEU A 10 5.36 -24.47 2.39
N ALA A 11 4.11 -24.36 2.75
CA ALA A 11 2.98 -24.60 1.87
C ALA A 11 3.21 -23.84 0.56
N SER A 12 3.49 -24.59 -0.50
CA SER A 12 3.47 -24.04 -1.85
C SER A 12 2.14 -23.31 -2.03
N PRO A 13 2.10 -22.08 -2.54
CA PRO A 13 0.85 -21.41 -2.81
C PRO A 13 0.05 -22.33 -3.75
N VAL A 14 -1.06 -22.84 -3.25
CA VAL A 14 -1.98 -23.70 -4.01
C VAL A 14 -2.32 -22.92 -5.28
N PRO A 15 -2.09 -23.48 -6.47
CA PRO A 15 -2.48 -22.82 -7.71
C PRO A 15 -4.00 -22.77 -7.75
N VAL A 16 -4.58 -21.69 -7.26
CA VAL A 16 -6.00 -21.41 -7.41
C VAL A 16 -6.21 -21.05 -8.87
N GLY A 17 -6.78 -22.00 -9.60
CA GLY A 17 -7.21 -22.02 -10.97
C GLY A 17 -6.72 -20.87 -11.85
N ARG A 18 -5.94 -21.19 -12.89
CA ARG A 18 -5.75 -20.37 -14.08
C ARG A 18 -7.13 -20.04 -14.63
N ARG A 19 -7.77 -18.95 -14.19
CA ARG A 19 -8.72 -18.27 -15.04
C ARG A 19 -7.89 -17.71 -16.20
N ASN A 20 -8.35 -17.87 -17.43
CA ASN A 20 -7.88 -17.08 -18.54
C ASN A 20 -8.18 -15.62 -18.20
N PHE A 21 -7.22 -14.96 -17.50
CA PHE A 21 -7.27 -13.54 -17.32
C PHE A 21 -7.03 -12.94 -18.71
N ASP A 22 -7.95 -12.11 -19.15
CA ASP A 22 -7.76 -11.39 -20.40
C ASP A 22 -6.61 -10.39 -20.17
N ILE A 23 -5.42 -10.78 -20.62
CA ILE A 23 -4.21 -9.95 -20.55
C ILE A 23 -4.46 -8.59 -21.20
N VAL A 24 -5.35 -8.53 -22.20
CA VAL A 24 -5.69 -7.30 -22.92
C VAL A 24 -6.38 -6.30 -22.00
N GLU A 25 -7.32 -6.75 -21.16
CA GLU A 25 -8.00 -5.90 -20.19
C GLU A 25 -7.00 -5.28 -19.20
N TRP A 26 -6.05 -6.07 -18.69
CA TRP A 26 -5.03 -5.58 -17.78
C TRP A 26 -4.04 -4.63 -18.46
N LEU A 27 -3.66 -4.89 -19.71
CA LEU A 27 -2.79 -4.00 -20.47
C LEU A 27 -3.40 -2.62 -20.64
N ASP A 28 -4.70 -2.52 -20.93
CA ASP A 28 -5.39 -1.25 -21.07
C ASP A 28 -5.41 -0.44 -19.76
N HIS A 29 -5.54 -1.13 -18.62
CA HIS A 29 -5.45 -0.49 -17.31
C HIS A 29 -4.03 -0.02 -16.99
N LEU A 30 -3.02 -0.86 -17.25
CA LEU A 30 -1.61 -0.55 -16.95
C LEU A 30 -1.06 0.53 -17.89
N GLU A 31 -1.59 0.67 -19.09
CA GLU A 31 -1.21 1.74 -20.04
C GLU A 31 -1.70 3.11 -19.58
N LYS A 32 -2.89 3.18 -18.99
CA LYS A 32 -3.46 4.42 -18.44
C LYS A 32 -2.75 4.88 -17.16
N ALA A 33 -2.29 3.93 -16.35
CA ALA A 33 -1.59 4.17 -15.10
C ALA A 33 -0.42 3.17 -14.97
N PRO A 34 0.71 3.44 -15.65
CA PRO A 34 1.83 2.51 -15.65
C PRO A 34 2.41 2.35 -14.22
N PRO A 35 2.58 1.09 -13.77
CA PRO A 35 3.16 0.80 -12.47
C PRO A 35 4.57 1.39 -12.38
N ALA A 36 4.93 1.95 -11.24
CA ALA A 36 6.20 2.66 -11.08
C ALA A 36 7.42 1.83 -11.50
N LEU A 37 7.45 0.53 -11.11
CA LEU A 37 8.56 -0.37 -11.47
C LEU A 37 8.66 -0.61 -12.98
N PHE A 38 7.53 -0.69 -13.68
CA PHE A 38 7.45 -1.02 -15.11
C PHE A 38 7.26 0.21 -16.00
N LYS A 39 7.43 1.41 -15.45
CA LYS A 39 7.34 2.67 -16.20
C LYS A 39 8.39 2.69 -17.31
N GLY A 40 7.98 3.12 -18.51
CA GLY A 40 8.84 3.15 -19.70
C GLY A 40 8.81 1.89 -20.56
N LEU A 41 8.16 0.80 -20.13
CA LEU A 41 7.88 -0.33 -21.00
C LEU A 41 6.78 0.04 -22.03
N SER A 42 7.01 -0.32 -23.28
CA SER A 42 5.96 -0.29 -24.30
C SER A 42 4.90 -1.36 -24.01
N ARG A 43 3.69 -1.16 -24.57
CA ARG A 43 2.59 -2.16 -24.47
C ARG A 43 3.04 -3.57 -24.87
N ARG A 44 3.86 -3.68 -25.92
CA ARG A 44 4.39 -4.98 -26.40
C ARG A 44 5.31 -5.63 -25.36
N GLN A 45 6.23 -4.87 -24.77
CA GLN A 45 7.14 -5.38 -23.74
C GLN A 45 6.38 -5.79 -22.48
N MET A 46 5.39 -4.99 -22.05
CA MET A 46 4.53 -5.34 -20.92
C MET A 46 3.74 -6.62 -21.20
N ALA A 47 3.18 -6.78 -22.40
CA ALA A 47 2.47 -8.00 -22.79
C ALA A 47 3.37 -9.23 -22.76
N GLN A 48 4.62 -9.11 -23.24
CA GLN A 48 5.61 -10.18 -23.18
C GLN A 48 5.95 -10.56 -21.74
N LEU A 49 6.23 -9.58 -20.88
CA LEU A 49 6.49 -9.80 -19.46
C LEU A 49 5.30 -10.50 -18.81
N MET A 50 4.06 -10.03 -19.04
CA MET A 50 2.86 -10.62 -18.47
C MET A 50 2.59 -12.05 -18.96
N SER A 51 3.00 -12.40 -20.19
CA SER A 51 2.85 -13.77 -20.72
C SER A 51 3.77 -14.79 -20.03
N GLU A 52 4.85 -14.34 -19.42
CA GLU A 52 5.84 -15.17 -18.72
C GLU A 52 5.63 -15.20 -17.18
N THR A 53 4.64 -14.48 -16.69
CA THR A 53 4.36 -14.38 -15.25
C THR A 53 3.08 -15.11 -14.86
N THR A 54 2.82 -15.17 -13.57
CA THR A 54 1.59 -15.74 -13.00
C THR A 54 0.74 -14.63 -12.42
N ILE A 55 -0.54 -14.60 -12.81
CA ILE A 55 -1.55 -13.73 -12.18
C ILE A 55 -2.37 -14.58 -11.23
N GLN A 56 -2.49 -14.15 -9.98
CA GLN A 56 -3.25 -14.82 -8.93
C GLN A 56 -4.38 -13.93 -8.43
N HIS A 57 -5.57 -14.53 -8.26
CA HIS A 57 -6.70 -13.90 -7.61
C HIS A 57 -6.92 -14.53 -6.23
N LEU A 58 -6.78 -13.72 -5.19
CA LEU A 58 -6.84 -14.11 -3.78
C LEU A 58 -8.17 -13.65 -3.18
N ARG A 59 -9.10 -14.59 -3.01
CA ARG A 59 -10.46 -14.30 -2.51
C ARG A 59 -10.49 -14.02 -1.01
N ARG A 60 -9.50 -14.53 -0.26
CA ARG A 60 -9.39 -14.38 1.19
C ARG A 60 -8.12 -13.64 1.53
N PRO A 61 -8.05 -12.98 2.69
CA PRO A 61 -6.79 -12.43 3.18
C PRO A 61 -5.70 -13.50 3.17
N THR A 62 -4.59 -13.20 2.52
CA THR A 62 -3.47 -14.13 2.35
C THR A 62 -2.18 -13.37 2.60
N GLU A 63 -1.34 -13.89 3.48
CA GLU A 63 0.00 -13.38 3.68
C GLU A 63 0.87 -13.80 2.49
N ILE A 64 1.43 -12.85 1.79
CA ILE A 64 2.25 -13.05 0.59
C ILE A 64 3.73 -12.73 0.81
N LEU A 65 4.04 -11.89 1.79
CA LEU A 65 5.40 -11.61 2.27
C LEU A 65 5.38 -11.59 3.79
N ARG A 66 6.41 -12.12 4.44
CA ARG A 66 6.53 -12.17 5.91
C ARG A 66 7.80 -11.47 6.36
N GLN A 67 7.67 -10.56 7.31
CA GLN A 67 8.80 -9.86 7.94
C GLN A 67 9.86 -10.83 8.42
N GLY A 68 11.12 -10.57 8.05
CA GLY A 68 12.28 -11.40 8.43
C GLY A 68 12.51 -12.63 7.56
N GLU A 69 11.57 -13.00 6.67
CA GLU A 69 11.73 -14.12 5.75
C GLU A 69 12.18 -13.65 4.35
N PRO A 70 12.87 -14.51 3.56
CA PRO A 70 13.21 -14.20 2.18
C PRO A 70 11.95 -14.04 1.31
N ALA A 71 11.94 -13.06 0.42
CA ALA A 71 10.88 -12.91 -0.56
C ALA A 71 11.10 -13.88 -1.72
N ARG A 72 10.15 -14.80 -1.94
CA ARG A 72 10.18 -15.69 -3.10
C ARG A 72 9.81 -14.97 -4.39
N TRP A 73 8.88 -14.03 -4.31
CA TRP A 73 8.31 -13.26 -5.42
C TRP A 73 8.17 -11.79 -5.07
N GLY A 74 8.25 -10.94 -6.08
CA GLY A 74 7.69 -9.61 -6.06
C GLY A 74 6.25 -9.64 -6.58
N TYR A 75 5.43 -8.67 -6.17
CA TYR A 75 4.00 -8.61 -6.46
C TYR A 75 3.62 -7.26 -7.00
N LEU A 76 2.99 -7.20 -8.18
CA LEU A 76 2.30 -6.02 -8.68
C LEU A 76 0.80 -6.17 -8.38
N ILE A 77 0.21 -5.16 -7.77
CA ILE A 77 -1.23 -5.15 -7.47
C ILE A 77 -2.00 -4.74 -8.72
N LEU A 78 -2.81 -5.66 -9.26
CA LEU A 78 -3.66 -5.41 -10.42
C LEU A 78 -5.08 -5.00 -9.98
N ARG A 79 -5.56 -5.52 -8.86
CA ARG A 79 -6.87 -5.22 -8.28
C ARG A 79 -6.85 -5.43 -6.77
N GLY A 80 -7.65 -4.67 -6.03
CA GLY A 80 -7.75 -4.79 -4.58
C GLY A 80 -6.69 -3.98 -3.85
N ARG A 81 -6.32 -4.44 -2.66
CA ARG A 81 -5.37 -3.76 -1.77
C ARG A 81 -4.57 -4.77 -0.96
N ILE A 82 -3.40 -4.35 -0.51
CA ILE A 82 -2.52 -5.15 0.35
C ILE A 82 -2.12 -4.31 1.55
N GLU A 83 -2.33 -4.88 2.73
CA GLU A 83 -1.90 -4.31 3.98
C GLU A 83 -0.43 -4.60 4.20
N VAL A 84 0.36 -3.56 4.44
CA VAL A 84 1.78 -3.65 4.78
C VAL A 84 1.94 -3.31 6.26
N SER A 85 2.38 -4.27 7.06
CA SER A 85 2.55 -4.10 8.50
C SER A 85 3.89 -4.67 8.96
N PHE A 86 4.41 -4.15 10.06
CA PHE A 86 5.59 -4.71 10.70
C PHE A 86 5.41 -4.80 12.22
N ILE A 87 6.18 -5.68 12.84
CA ILE A 87 6.24 -5.83 14.28
C ILE A 87 7.48 -5.10 14.77
N ASP A 88 7.31 -4.17 15.71
CA ASP A 88 8.42 -3.44 16.32
C ASP A 88 9.16 -4.30 17.36
N VAL A 89 10.22 -3.74 17.92
CA VAL A 89 11.06 -4.41 18.95
C VAL A 89 10.30 -4.73 20.24
N ASN A 90 9.13 -4.13 20.47
CA ASN A 90 8.28 -4.36 21.64
C ASN A 90 7.13 -5.34 21.33
N GLY A 91 7.05 -5.88 20.10
CA GLY A 91 5.99 -6.78 19.68
C GLY A 91 4.72 -6.07 19.22
N ASN A 92 4.71 -4.75 19.06
CA ASN A 92 3.56 -4.02 18.55
C ASN A 92 3.46 -4.16 17.05
N ARG A 93 2.27 -4.54 16.55
CA ARG A 93 1.99 -4.55 15.12
C ARG A 93 1.64 -3.13 14.65
N ILE A 94 2.46 -2.62 13.75
CA ILE A 94 2.32 -1.29 13.16
C ILE A 94 1.89 -1.45 11.72
N LEU A 95 0.77 -0.82 11.37
CA LEU A 95 0.29 -0.75 10.00
C LEU A 95 0.98 0.43 9.30
N ALA A 96 1.91 0.10 8.39
CA ALA A 96 2.74 1.10 7.72
C ALA A 96 2.04 1.69 6.48
N HIS A 97 1.35 0.83 5.70
CA HIS A 97 0.78 1.25 4.43
C HIS A 97 -0.37 0.32 4.00
N LEU A 98 -1.33 0.88 3.27
CA LEU A 98 -2.33 0.13 2.55
C LEU A 98 -2.07 0.29 1.05
N ALA A 99 -1.31 -0.65 0.49
CA ALA A 99 -0.88 -0.61 -0.89
C ALA A 99 -2.07 -0.81 -1.84
N ARG A 100 -2.05 -0.11 -2.97
CA ARG A 100 -3.13 -0.02 -3.95
C ARG A 100 -2.69 -0.48 -5.34
N VAL A 101 -3.65 -0.55 -6.24
CA VAL A 101 -3.44 -0.91 -7.65
C VAL A 101 -2.30 -0.08 -8.25
N GLY A 102 -1.41 -0.73 -9.00
CA GLY A 102 -0.21 -0.15 -9.61
C GLY A 102 1.02 -0.13 -8.72
N GLU A 103 0.89 -0.37 -7.41
CA GLU A 103 2.05 -0.48 -6.51
C GLU A 103 2.66 -1.88 -6.57
N VAL A 104 3.97 -1.93 -6.31
CA VAL A 104 4.76 -3.16 -6.23
C VAL A 104 5.23 -3.40 -4.79
N LEU A 105 5.34 -4.67 -4.42
CA LEU A 105 5.80 -5.12 -3.10
C LEU A 105 6.78 -6.28 -3.27
N GLY A 106 7.79 -6.35 -2.42
CA GLY A 106 8.82 -7.40 -2.47
C GLY A 106 9.87 -7.20 -3.56
N GLU A 107 9.81 -6.11 -4.32
CA GLU A 107 10.79 -5.79 -5.35
C GLU A 107 12.17 -5.49 -4.75
N VAL A 108 12.21 -4.84 -3.59
CA VAL A 108 13.48 -4.52 -2.91
C VAL A 108 14.20 -5.81 -2.54
N GLU A 109 13.49 -6.75 -1.95
CA GLU A 109 14.00 -8.03 -1.51
C GLU A 109 14.43 -8.90 -2.70
N GLN A 110 13.68 -8.86 -3.81
CA GLN A 110 14.03 -9.58 -5.04
C GLN A 110 15.35 -9.12 -5.64
N PHE A 111 15.65 -7.82 -5.57
CA PHE A 111 16.89 -7.28 -6.14
C PHE A 111 18.05 -7.20 -5.15
N SER A 112 17.79 -7.05 -3.85
CA SER A 112 18.81 -6.96 -2.81
C SER A 112 19.22 -8.30 -2.22
N GLY A 113 18.35 -9.32 -2.31
CA GLY A 113 18.52 -10.59 -1.61
C GLY A 113 18.36 -10.51 -0.09
N LEU A 114 17.87 -9.36 0.43
CA LEU A 114 17.59 -9.18 1.86
C LEU A 114 16.25 -9.82 2.25
N THR A 115 16.05 -10.03 3.54
CA THR A 115 14.76 -10.49 4.08
C THR A 115 13.72 -9.38 4.08
N CYS A 116 12.44 -9.74 4.06
CA CYS A 116 11.32 -8.80 4.04
C CYS A 116 11.36 -7.87 5.27
N ALA A 117 11.31 -6.58 5.01
CA ALA A 117 11.24 -5.56 6.04
C ALA A 117 9.86 -5.51 6.74
N ALA A 118 8.83 -6.00 6.05
CA ALA A 118 7.45 -5.97 6.53
C ALA A 118 6.66 -7.21 6.07
N THR A 119 5.55 -7.48 6.75
CA THR A 119 4.56 -8.47 6.35
C THR A 119 3.53 -7.83 5.44
N CYS A 120 3.25 -8.47 4.30
CA CYS A 120 2.23 -8.02 3.36
C CYS A 120 1.08 -9.03 3.31
N THR A 121 -0.13 -8.58 3.65
CA THR A 121 -1.34 -9.41 3.66
C THR A 121 -2.37 -8.81 2.71
N THR A 122 -2.86 -9.60 1.76
CA THR A 122 -3.90 -9.16 0.83
C THR A 122 -5.22 -8.93 1.55
N LEU A 123 -5.98 -7.93 1.13
CA LEU A 123 -7.41 -7.87 1.46
C LEU A 123 -8.19 -8.87 0.59
N PRO A 124 -9.45 -9.18 0.94
CA PRO A 124 -10.30 -10.05 0.12
C PRO A 124 -10.40 -9.55 -1.34
N ASP A 125 -10.51 -10.49 -2.27
CA ASP A 125 -10.69 -10.23 -3.71
C ASP A 125 -9.56 -9.40 -4.35
N THR A 126 -8.32 -9.60 -3.89
CA THR A 126 -7.11 -8.99 -4.44
C THR A 126 -6.54 -9.82 -5.59
N THR A 127 -6.16 -9.17 -6.67
CA THR A 127 -5.46 -9.80 -7.82
C THR A 127 -4.05 -9.23 -7.93
N VAL A 128 -3.06 -10.11 -8.01
CA VAL A 128 -1.65 -9.76 -8.08
C VAL A 128 -0.97 -10.46 -9.25
N MET A 129 0.00 -9.80 -9.85
CA MET A 129 0.95 -10.38 -10.80
C MET A 129 2.26 -10.67 -10.06
N LEU A 130 2.78 -11.89 -10.18
CA LEU A 130 4.02 -12.32 -9.55
C LEU A 130 5.19 -12.05 -10.51
N PHE A 131 6.33 -11.61 -9.97
CA PHE A 131 7.56 -11.47 -10.73
C PHE A 131 8.77 -11.78 -9.85
N ASP A 132 9.89 -12.04 -10.49
CA ASP A 132 11.21 -12.10 -9.85
C ASP A 132 12.20 -11.14 -10.54
N ALA A 133 13.35 -10.94 -9.93
CA ALA A 133 14.38 -10.06 -10.48
C ALA A 133 14.88 -10.52 -11.86
N ALA A 134 14.97 -11.84 -12.08
CA ALA A 134 15.45 -12.39 -13.37
C ALA A 134 14.49 -12.05 -14.50
N LEU A 135 13.18 -12.18 -14.27
CA LEU A 135 12.15 -11.82 -15.23
C LEU A 135 12.20 -10.31 -15.57
N VAL A 136 12.32 -9.46 -14.55
CA VAL A 136 12.40 -8.01 -14.76
C VAL A 136 13.63 -7.64 -15.56
N LEU A 137 14.82 -8.18 -15.20
CA LEU A 137 16.09 -7.95 -15.91
C LEU A 137 16.09 -8.48 -17.34
N LYS A 138 15.29 -9.51 -17.64
CA LYS A 138 15.12 -10.04 -19.00
C LYS A 138 14.40 -9.05 -19.92
N HIS A 139 13.42 -8.31 -19.39
CA HIS A 139 12.54 -7.45 -20.17
C HIS A 139 12.86 -5.96 -20.08
N MET A 140 13.68 -5.56 -19.11
CA MET A 140 14.00 -4.15 -18.85
C MET A 140 15.51 -3.91 -18.79
N PRO A 141 16.02 -2.85 -19.41
CA PRO A 141 17.40 -2.45 -19.25
C PRO A 141 17.66 -1.94 -17.81
N ALA A 142 18.90 -2.20 -17.33
CA ALA A 142 19.26 -1.94 -15.93
C ALA A 142 19.16 -0.45 -15.53
N ASP A 143 19.47 0.46 -16.44
CA ASP A 143 19.35 1.91 -16.23
C ASP A 143 17.90 2.34 -16.03
N LEU A 144 16.95 1.76 -16.78
CA LEU A 144 15.52 1.99 -16.60
C LEU A 144 15.03 1.45 -15.26
N ILE A 145 15.47 0.24 -14.88
CA ILE A 145 15.14 -0.34 -13.58
C ILE A 145 15.65 0.57 -12.46
N LEU A 146 16.91 1.02 -12.53
CA LEU A 146 17.50 1.92 -11.53
C LEU A 146 16.73 3.23 -11.40
N SER A 147 16.37 3.84 -12.54
CA SER A 147 15.57 5.08 -12.57
C SER A 147 14.20 4.86 -11.91
N ASN A 148 13.52 3.76 -12.22
CA ASN A 148 12.22 3.43 -11.65
C ASN A 148 12.29 3.15 -10.14
N PHE A 149 13.33 2.43 -9.69
CA PHE A 149 13.59 2.23 -8.25
C PHE A 149 13.84 3.55 -7.52
N ALA A 150 14.65 4.45 -8.10
CA ALA A 150 14.89 5.76 -7.51
C ALA A 150 13.58 6.54 -7.32
N GLY A 151 12.68 6.48 -8.30
CA GLY A 151 11.32 7.05 -8.19
C GLY A 151 10.50 6.42 -7.06
N ILE A 152 10.45 5.09 -7.00
CA ILE A 152 9.73 4.34 -5.95
C ILE A 152 10.27 4.71 -4.55
N PHE A 153 11.59 4.75 -4.38
CA PHE A 153 12.20 5.10 -3.09
C PHE A 153 11.96 6.55 -2.72
N HIS A 154 12.01 7.47 -3.68
CA HIS A 154 11.68 8.87 -3.44
C HIS A 154 10.24 9.02 -2.93
N ASP A 155 9.29 8.36 -3.58
CA ASP A 155 7.87 8.40 -3.19
C ASP A 155 7.65 7.79 -1.80
N ARG A 156 8.31 6.66 -1.50
CA ARG A 156 8.26 6.03 -0.17
C ARG A 156 8.86 6.94 0.90
N LEU A 157 10.05 7.48 0.67
CA LEU A 157 10.70 8.40 1.61
C LEU A 157 9.86 9.65 1.87
N THR A 158 9.27 10.23 0.82
CA THR A 158 8.38 11.38 0.93
C THR A 158 7.13 11.05 1.77
N ARG A 159 6.54 9.88 1.54
CA ARG A 159 5.40 9.38 2.33
C ARG A 159 5.78 9.17 3.79
N ASP A 160 6.92 8.51 4.05
CA ASP A 160 7.37 8.20 5.41
C ASP A 160 7.68 9.48 6.19
N ASN A 161 8.36 10.45 5.57
CA ASN A 161 8.60 11.78 6.15
C ASN A 161 7.28 12.49 6.51
N ARG A 162 6.26 12.39 5.64
CA ARG A 162 4.94 12.96 5.90
C ARG A 162 4.25 12.27 7.08
N GLN A 163 4.27 10.93 7.12
CA GLN A 163 3.69 10.16 8.23
C GLN A 163 4.38 10.49 9.55
N GLN A 164 5.70 10.61 9.55
CA GLN A 164 6.47 11.03 10.72
C GLN A 164 6.08 12.44 11.18
N SER A 165 5.98 13.40 10.27
CA SER A 165 5.52 14.75 10.57
C SER A 165 4.11 14.74 11.18
N VAL A 166 3.19 13.97 10.60
CA VAL A 166 1.83 13.82 11.12
C VAL A 166 1.84 13.22 12.53
N ALA A 167 2.65 12.19 12.77
CA ALA A 167 2.75 11.56 14.09
C ALA A 167 3.32 12.50 15.16
N MET A 168 4.24 13.39 14.79
CA MET A 168 4.93 14.29 15.73
C MET A 168 4.13 15.57 16.05
N PHE A 169 3.38 16.12 15.10
CA PHE A 169 2.84 17.48 15.21
C PHE A 169 1.32 17.56 15.27
N TYR A 170 0.60 16.45 15.06
CA TYR A 170 -0.87 16.49 15.02
C TYR A 170 -1.47 15.70 16.20
N ALA A 171 -2.59 16.22 16.74
CA ALA A 171 -3.38 15.52 17.74
C ALA A 171 -3.98 14.21 17.19
N ALA A 172 -4.33 13.27 18.05
CA ALA A 172 -4.82 11.95 17.64
C ALA A 172 -6.09 12.04 16.76
N GLU A 173 -6.99 12.96 17.07
CA GLU A 173 -8.21 13.23 16.31
C GLU A 173 -7.88 13.74 14.89
N ASP A 174 -6.90 14.63 14.78
CA ASP A 174 -6.46 15.17 13.50
C ASP A 174 -5.74 14.11 12.66
N ARG A 175 -4.95 13.24 13.28
CA ARG A 175 -4.32 12.11 12.58
C ARG A 175 -5.37 11.18 11.96
N ILE A 176 -6.47 10.91 12.67
CA ILE A 176 -7.59 10.12 12.14
C ILE A 176 -8.19 10.78 10.90
N ARG A 177 -8.43 12.10 10.92
CA ARG A 177 -8.93 12.86 9.77
C ARG A 177 -7.97 12.79 8.58
N ILE A 178 -6.68 13.01 8.82
CA ILE A 178 -5.61 12.95 7.81
C ILE A 178 -5.56 11.57 7.15
N HIS A 179 -5.63 10.49 7.93
CA HIS A 179 -5.60 9.14 7.37
C HIS A 179 -6.86 8.82 6.55
N LEU A 180 -8.05 9.24 6.99
CA LEU A 180 -9.27 9.08 6.21
C LEU A 180 -9.21 9.84 4.88
N LEU A 181 -8.68 11.07 4.87
CA LEU A 181 -8.45 11.84 3.63
C LEU A 181 -7.49 11.13 2.68
N GLY A 182 -6.39 10.58 3.20
CA GLY A 182 -5.40 9.86 2.39
C GLY A 182 -5.88 8.51 1.86
N MET A 183 -6.84 7.87 2.52
CA MET A 183 -7.42 6.58 2.11
C MET A 183 -8.60 6.71 1.15
N THR A 184 -9.14 7.92 0.97
CA THR A 184 -10.32 8.21 0.16
C THR A 184 -10.01 9.30 -0.86
N SER A 185 -10.85 9.42 -1.89
CA SER A 185 -10.82 10.50 -2.88
C SER A 185 -12.26 10.86 -3.28
N ASP A 186 -12.44 11.93 -4.05
CA ASP A 186 -13.77 12.29 -4.57
C ASP A 186 -14.37 11.19 -5.45
N GLN A 187 -13.52 10.46 -6.19
CA GLN A 187 -13.95 9.33 -7.01
C GLN A 187 -14.21 8.06 -6.19
N ASN A 188 -13.51 7.90 -5.04
CA ASN A 188 -13.64 6.76 -4.14
C ASN A 188 -13.78 7.26 -2.70
N PRO A 189 -14.96 7.78 -2.31
CA PRO A 189 -15.15 8.42 -1.01
C PRO A 189 -15.22 7.45 0.17
N SER A 190 -15.19 6.13 -0.09
CA SER A 190 -15.38 5.10 0.94
C SER A 190 -14.13 4.24 1.10
N VAL A 191 -13.82 3.89 2.34
CA VAL A 191 -12.76 2.94 2.69
C VAL A 191 -13.30 1.88 3.63
N GLN A 192 -13.00 0.62 3.32
CA GLN A 192 -13.26 -0.50 4.23
C GLN A 192 -12.10 -0.59 5.20
N ILE A 193 -12.33 -0.23 6.45
CA ILE A 193 -11.32 -0.23 7.51
C ILE A 193 -12.00 -0.41 8.87
N SER A 194 -11.45 -1.30 9.69
CA SER A 194 -11.89 -1.45 11.07
C SER A 194 -11.36 -0.31 11.95
N GLN A 195 -12.02 -0.08 13.08
CA GLN A 195 -11.57 0.92 14.05
C GLN A 195 -10.20 0.57 14.66
N THR A 196 -9.88 -0.71 14.74
CA THR A 196 -8.57 -1.19 15.22
C THR A 196 -7.48 -0.88 14.21
N GLU A 197 -7.72 -1.12 12.93
CA GLU A 197 -6.78 -0.77 11.86
C GLU A 197 -6.58 0.75 11.78
N LEU A 198 -7.66 1.53 11.84
CA LEU A 198 -7.57 2.99 11.82
C LEU A 198 -6.82 3.53 13.06
N ALA A 199 -6.98 2.88 14.22
CA ALA A 199 -6.21 3.20 15.43
C ALA A 199 -4.71 2.92 15.23
N GLY A 200 -4.36 1.81 14.57
CA GLY A 200 -2.99 1.47 14.19
C GLY A 200 -2.36 2.53 13.27
N PHE A 201 -3.09 2.97 12.23
CA PHE A 201 -2.63 4.05 11.34
C PHE A 201 -2.46 5.38 12.06
N ALA A 202 -3.44 5.76 12.89
CA ALA A 202 -3.40 7.03 13.60
C ALA A 202 -2.48 7.02 14.84
N GLY A 203 -1.88 5.87 15.20
CA GLY A 203 -1.06 5.74 16.40
C GLY A 203 -1.79 6.16 17.66
N CYS A 204 -3.06 5.72 17.83
CA CYS A 204 -3.91 6.08 18.96
C CYS A 204 -4.75 4.89 19.43
N SER A 205 -5.50 5.07 20.53
CA SER A 205 -6.36 4.02 21.03
C SER A 205 -7.62 3.83 20.15
N ARG A 206 -8.15 2.60 20.09
CA ARG A 206 -9.45 2.31 19.46
C ARG A 206 -10.57 3.17 20.08
N GLN A 207 -10.48 3.49 21.36
CA GLN A 207 -11.45 4.34 22.03
C GLN A 207 -11.44 5.78 21.47
N THR A 208 -10.24 6.32 21.19
CA THR A 208 -10.07 7.62 20.52
C THR A 208 -10.71 7.60 19.14
N VAL A 209 -10.43 6.56 18.34
CA VAL A 209 -11.05 6.39 17.02
C VAL A 209 -12.57 6.36 17.12
N ASN A 210 -13.13 5.57 18.05
CA ASN A 210 -14.58 5.49 18.24
C ASN A 210 -15.19 6.85 18.55
N ARG A 211 -14.61 7.60 19.47
CA ARG A 211 -15.07 8.93 19.86
C ARG A 211 -15.02 9.90 18.68
N THR A 212 -13.89 9.96 17.98
CA THR A 212 -13.69 10.85 16.83
C THR A 212 -14.65 10.51 15.68
N LEU A 213 -14.80 9.23 15.34
CA LEU A 213 -15.73 8.81 14.30
C LEU A 213 -17.19 9.07 14.66
N ALA A 214 -17.57 8.90 15.94
CA ALA A 214 -18.91 9.22 16.42
C ALA A 214 -19.22 10.72 16.29
N GLN A 215 -18.26 11.58 16.62
CA GLN A 215 -18.36 13.02 16.44
C GLN A 215 -18.49 13.40 14.96
N LEU A 216 -17.59 12.92 14.10
CA LEU A 216 -17.63 13.20 12.67
C LEU A 216 -18.94 12.73 12.01
N ARG A 217 -19.50 11.61 12.48
CA ARG A 217 -20.82 11.12 12.04
C ARG A 217 -21.94 12.03 12.51
N ALA A 218 -21.93 12.48 13.76
CA ALA A 218 -22.93 13.41 14.30
C ALA A 218 -22.94 14.75 13.56
N GLU A 219 -21.77 15.20 13.11
CA GLU A 219 -21.57 16.39 12.30
C GLU A 219 -21.92 16.19 10.81
N GLY A 220 -22.25 14.96 10.38
CA GLY A 220 -22.56 14.64 9.00
C GLY A 220 -21.35 14.65 8.05
N ILE A 221 -20.13 14.59 8.58
CA ILE A 221 -18.88 14.59 7.80
C ILE A 221 -18.56 13.20 7.26
N VAL A 222 -18.88 12.15 8.03
CA VAL A 222 -18.69 10.76 7.61
C VAL A 222 -19.94 9.92 7.87
N ALA A 223 -20.13 8.86 7.08
CA ALA A 223 -21.04 7.76 7.35
C ALA A 223 -20.27 6.50 7.68
N ILE A 224 -20.83 5.65 8.57
CA ILE A 224 -20.19 4.40 8.99
C ILE A 224 -21.21 3.27 8.84
N GLN A 225 -20.88 2.27 8.02
CA GLN A 225 -21.70 1.09 7.80
C GLN A 225 -20.85 -0.17 7.69
N ARG A 226 -21.09 -1.17 8.54
CA ARG A 226 -20.47 -2.51 8.46
C ARG A 226 -18.95 -2.53 8.20
N GLY A 227 -18.20 -1.70 8.94
CA GLY A 227 -16.73 -1.64 8.78
C GLY A 227 -16.25 -0.78 7.60
N THR A 228 -17.16 -0.07 6.94
CA THR A 228 -16.83 0.91 5.91
C THR A 228 -17.06 2.32 6.45
N VAL A 229 -16.09 3.18 6.25
CA VAL A 229 -16.18 4.62 6.52
C VAL A 229 -16.28 5.34 5.18
N SER A 230 -17.34 6.13 5.01
CA SER A 230 -17.59 6.96 3.82
C SER A 230 -17.47 8.43 4.19
N VAL A 231 -16.61 9.15 3.48
CA VAL A 231 -16.45 10.61 3.62
C VAL A 231 -17.56 11.29 2.84
N LEU A 232 -18.41 12.05 3.52
CA LEU A 232 -19.55 12.78 2.94
C LEU A 232 -19.19 14.24 2.61
N ASP A 233 -18.31 14.83 3.43
CA ASP A 233 -17.85 16.21 3.28
C ASP A 233 -16.33 16.25 3.47
N ARG A 234 -15.64 16.30 2.35
CA ARG A 234 -14.18 16.25 2.32
C ARG A 234 -13.54 17.56 2.81
N ASP A 235 -14.19 18.68 2.50
CA ASP A 235 -13.71 20.01 2.92
C ASP A 235 -13.77 20.17 4.43
N ARG A 236 -14.88 19.77 5.05
CA ARG A 236 -15.03 19.79 6.51
C ARG A 236 -14.22 18.70 7.21
N LEU A 237 -13.87 17.61 6.52
CA LEU A 237 -12.94 16.61 7.06
C LEU A 237 -11.51 17.14 7.08
N SER A 238 -11.13 18.00 6.13
CA SER A 238 -9.80 18.60 6.08
C SER A 238 -9.55 19.51 7.27
N LEU A 239 -8.25 19.61 7.66
CA LEU A 239 -7.85 20.51 8.74
C LEU A 239 -7.56 21.87 8.16
N SER A 240 -8.23 22.91 8.65
CA SER A 240 -7.85 24.29 8.37
C SER A 240 -6.73 24.68 9.33
N ARG A 241 -5.58 25.13 8.81
CA ARG A 241 -4.57 25.79 9.63
C ARG A 241 -5.11 27.14 10.14
N PRO A 242 -4.69 27.61 11.33
CA PRO A 242 -4.83 29.00 11.69
C PRO A 242 -4.06 29.86 10.67
N GLY A 243 -4.73 30.38 9.64
CA GLY A 243 -4.12 31.09 8.52
C GLY A 243 -4.72 30.74 7.15
N GLY A 244 -5.67 29.80 7.07
CA GLY A 244 -6.49 29.56 5.88
C GLY A 244 -5.91 28.57 4.84
N ASP A 245 -4.70 28.03 5.03
CA ASP A 245 -4.15 27.04 4.13
C ASP A 245 -4.66 25.63 4.48
N GLN A 246 -5.36 24.99 3.57
CA GLN A 246 -5.75 23.59 3.71
C GLN A 246 -4.52 22.69 3.72
N VAL A 247 -4.47 21.71 4.63
CA VAL A 247 -3.48 20.64 4.59
C VAL A 247 -3.88 19.66 3.49
N ILE A 248 -3.45 19.95 2.25
CA ILE A 248 -3.68 19.07 1.10
C ILE A 248 -2.68 17.93 1.18
N LEU A 249 -3.17 16.71 1.41
CA LEU A 249 -2.36 15.48 1.48
C LEU A 249 -2.24 14.77 0.13
N ASP A 250 -2.77 15.36 -0.94
CA ASP A 250 -2.66 14.83 -2.29
C ASP A 250 -1.40 15.40 -2.98
N GLY A 251 -0.35 14.58 -3.05
CA GLY A 251 0.72 14.61 -4.07
C GLY A 251 1.47 15.91 -4.39
N ALA A 252 1.07 17.06 -3.89
CA ALA A 252 1.75 18.32 -4.17
C ALA A 252 2.90 18.56 -3.18
N PRO A 253 4.08 19.03 -3.64
CA PRO A 253 5.17 19.40 -2.75
C PRO A 253 4.72 20.54 -1.84
N ILE A 254 4.98 20.40 -0.54
CA ILE A 254 4.84 21.50 0.42
C ILE A 254 5.73 22.61 -0.06
N ALA A 255 5.16 23.76 -0.42
CA ALA A 255 5.93 24.95 -0.76
C ALA A 255 6.88 25.29 0.40
N PRO A 256 8.15 25.65 0.14
CA PRO A 256 9.08 25.99 1.18
C PRO A 256 8.54 27.17 1.98
N HIS A 257 8.61 27.05 3.31
CA HIS A 257 8.35 28.16 4.23
C HIS A 257 9.21 29.37 3.79
N LYS A 258 8.57 30.41 3.28
CA LYS A 258 9.14 31.76 3.34
C LYS A 258 8.91 32.24 4.77
N ASP A 259 9.99 32.67 5.41
CA ASP A 259 10.10 33.23 6.76
C ASP A 259 10.69 32.29 7.81
N ILE A 260 12.01 32.11 7.73
CA ILE A 260 12.90 32.21 8.89
C ILE A 260 13.98 33.18 8.50
N ALA A 261 13.80 34.42 8.89
CA ALA A 261 14.88 35.40 9.00
C ALA A 261 15.36 35.43 10.45
#